data_601cbbb24afa6cf9a81c024963d5a186
#
_entry.id   601cbbb24afa6cf9a81c024963d5a186
#
_cell.length_a   1.000
_cell.length_b   1.000
_cell.length_c   1.000
_cell.angle_alpha   90.00
_cell.angle_beta   90.00
_cell.angle_gamma   90.00
#
_symmetry.space_group_name_H-M   'P 1'
#
loop_
_entity.id
_entity.type
_entity.pdbx_description
1 polymer ?
#
loop_
_entity_poly.entity_id
_entity_poly.type
_entity_poly.pdbx_seq_one_letter_code
_entity_poly.pdbx_strand_id
1 'polypeptide(L)'
;MKRVGVVGLGAGSLCTYAAKDQRWTYYEIDPAVRYIACDSGLFTFYRDCPAEKSVIMGDARLSLQRSDQKFGVLVLDAFSSDAVPVHLLTREAMNVYFDHLDDDGILAFNISNRYLDLQTVLADLARDAGGLPCYAQEDRDLTDLQKAAGKSPSHWVVLAKNRAALQKVLASGNWREAPARPGAPAWSDDFSNLFGALKWKDFGEE
;
A
#
# COMPACT_ATOMS: atom_id res chain seq x y z
N MET A 1 7.16 14.95 -14.92
CA MET A 1 6.90 13.52 -15.07
C MET A 1 6.51 12.98 -13.70
N LYS A 2 5.32 12.44 -13.55
CA LYS A 2 4.84 11.93 -12.25
C LYS A 2 5.54 10.61 -11.91
N ARG A 3 6.10 10.52 -10.72
CA ARG A 3 6.76 9.30 -10.24
C ARG A 3 5.81 8.50 -9.35
N VAL A 4 5.78 7.19 -9.57
CA VAL A 4 5.03 6.23 -8.77
C VAL A 4 6.02 5.21 -8.20
N GLY A 5 6.05 5.09 -6.88
CA GLY A 5 6.77 4.02 -6.19
C GLY A 5 5.80 2.91 -5.79
N VAL A 6 6.23 1.66 -5.90
CA VAL A 6 5.43 0.50 -5.49
C VAL A 6 6.30 -0.44 -4.67
N VAL A 7 5.91 -0.69 -3.44
CA VAL A 7 6.51 -1.70 -2.57
C VAL A 7 5.75 -3.01 -2.76
N GLY A 8 6.44 -4.02 -3.26
CA GLY A 8 5.87 -5.27 -3.76
C GLY A 8 5.60 -5.22 -5.26
N LEU A 9 6.01 -6.27 -5.97
CA LEU A 9 5.80 -6.40 -7.41
C LEU A 9 4.63 -7.34 -7.74
N GLY A 10 4.55 -8.46 -7.03
CA GLY A 10 3.60 -9.52 -7.33
C GLY A 10 3.68 -9.97 -8.79
N ALA A 11 2.55 -10.06 -9.47
CA ALA A 11 2.51 -10.34 -10.92
C ALA A 11 2.77 -9.10 -11.80
N GLY A 12 2.99 -7.93 -11.21
CA GLY A 12 3.12 -6.65 -11.91
C GLY A 12 1.79 -6.03 -12.32
N SER A 13 0.67 -6.49 -11.77
CA SER A 13 -0.69 -6.10 -12.18
C SER A 13 -0.98 -4.61 -12.04
N LEU A 14 -0.36 -3.92 -11.07
CA LEU A 14 -0.50 -2.47 -10.92
C LEU A 14 -0.02 -1.69 -12.15
N CYS A 15 0.84 -2.26 -12.99
CA CYS A 15 1.25 -1.66 -14.28
C CYS A 15 0.06 -1.36 -15.22
N THR A 16 -1.07 -2.04 -15.06
CA THR A 16 -2.27 -1.78 -15.87
C THR A 16 -2.84 -0.38 -15.68
N TYR A 17 -2.52 0.27 -14.57
CA TYR A 17 -2.93 1.64 -14.24
C TYR A 17 -1.92 2.71 -14.68
N ALA A 18 -0.77 2.28 -15.23
CA ALA A 18 0.30 3.19 -15.60
C ALA A 18 -0.02 4.00 -16.88
N ALA A 19 0.37 5.27 -16.90
CA ALA A 19 0.28 6.14 -18.07
C ALA A 19 1.68 6.39 -18.66
N LYS A 20 1.75 6.68 -19.97
CA LYS A 20 3.00 6.87 -20.73
C LYS A 20 3.90 8.01 -20.22
N ASP A 21 3.30 9.01 -19.57
CA ASP A 21 4.00 10.16 -19.00
C ASP A 21 4.47 9.96 -17.55
N GLN A 22 4.37 8.74 -17.05
CA GLN A 22 4.76 8.38 -15.69
C GLN A 22 6.07 7.59 -15.68
N ARG A 23 6.73 7.58 -14.50
CA ARG A 23 7.86 6.71 -14.18
C ARG A 23 7.51 5.87 -12.96
N TRP A 24 7.60 4.54 -13.09
CA TRP A 24 7.25 3.59 -12.06
C TRP A 24 8.50 2.88 -11.54
N THR A 25 8.67 2.87 -10.22
CA THR A 25 9.75 2.16 -9.54
C THR A 25 9.14 1.14 -8.59
N TYR A 26 9.39 -0.13 -8.86
CA TYR A 26 9.00 -1.25 -8.00
C TYR A 26 10.15 -1.61 -7.06
N TYR A 27 9.83 -1.92 -5.82
CA TYR A 27 10.75 -2.48 -4.83
C TYR A 27 10.30 -3.91 -4.53
N GLU A 28 11.15 -4.90 -4.80
CA GLU A 28 10.82 -6.32 -4.62
C GLU A 28 11.96 -7.03 -3.90
N ILE A 29 11.62 -7.77 -2.84
CA ILE A 29 12.62 -8.47 -2.03
C ILE A 29 12.93 -9.87 -2.57
N ASP A 30 11.95 -10.51 -3.22
CA ASP A 30 12.07 -11.88 -3.69
C ASP A 30 12.48 -11.93 -5.18
N PRO A 31 13.69 -12.46 -5.50
CA PRO A 31 14.13 -12.60 -6.88
C PRO A 31 13.26 -13.56 -7.70
N ALA A 32 12.57 -14.53 -7.07
CA ALA A 32 11.67 -15.42 -7.78
C ALA A 32 10.40 -14.68 -8.24
N VAL A 33 9.85 -13.80 -7.39
CA VAL A 33 8.72 -12.93 -7.77
C VAL A 33 9.12 -12.03 -8.94
N ARG A 34 10.29 -11.39 -8.87
CA ARG A 34 10.81 -10.58 -9.98
C ARG A 34 10.96 -11.38 -11.26
N TYR A 35 11.53 -12.59 -11.20
CA TYR A 35 11.66 -13.47 -12.38
C TYR A 35 10.28 -13.82 -12.96
N ILE A 36 9.33 -14.21 -12.11
CA ILE A 36 7.97 -14.59 -12.54
C ILE A 36 7.27 -13.41 -13.24
N ALA A 37 7.34 -12.21 -12.67
CA ALA A 37 6.65 -11.04 -13.19
C ALA A 37 7.28 -10.46 -14.46
N CYS A 38 8.62 -10.51 -14.58
CA CYS A 38 9.34 -9.77 -15.62
C CYS A 38 9.88 -10.65 -16.74
N ASP A 39 10.35 -11.86 -16.42
CA ASP A 39 11.23 -12.64 -17.31
C ASP A 39 10.61 -13.99 -17.74
N SER A 40 9.73 -14.60 -16.95
CA SER A 40 9.18 -15.95 -17.19
C SER A 40 8.21 -16.03 -18.35
N GLY A 41 7.58 -14.93 -18.73
CA GLY A 41 6.50 -14.89 -19.71
C GLY A 41 5.14 -15.39 -19.20
N LEU A 42 5.02 -15.79 -17.92
CA LEU A 42 3.76 -16.21 -17.30
C LEU A 42 2.78 -15.05 -17.17
N PHE A 43 3.28 -13.86 -16.89
CA PHE A 43 2.51 -12.63 -16.84
C PHE A 43 3.05 -11.59 -17.83
N THR A 44 2.17 -10.74 -18.34
CA THR A 44 2.54 -9.72 -19.33
C THR A 44 2.42 -8.29 -18.78
N PHE A 45 1.82 -8.12 -17.61
CA PHE A 45 1.51 -6.80 -17.04
C PHE A 45 2.74 -5.89 -16.98
N TYR A 46 3.87 -6.39 -16.46
CA TYR A 46 5.09 -5.59 -16.38
C TYR A 46 5.65 -5.32 -17.77
N ARG A 47 5.73 -6.32 -18.66
CA ARG A 47 6.23 -6.15 -20.03
C ARG A 47 5.42 -5.11 -20.80
N ASP A 48 4.10 -5.20 -20.73
CA ASP A 48 3.17 -4.40 -21.52
C ASP A 48 2.85 -3.03 -20.87
N CYS A 49 3.47 -2.72 -19.73
CA CYS A 49 3.36 -1.45 -19.03
C CYS A 49 3.78 -0.28 -19.93
N PRO A 50 2.93 0.73 -20.14
CA PRO A 50 3.22 1.84 -21.05
C PRO A 50 4.19 2.87 -20.47
N ALA A 51 4.38 2.89 -19.14
CA ALA A 51 5.26 3.83 -18.45
C ALA A 51 6.74 3.40 -18.52
N GLU A 52 7.64 4.34 -18.30
CA GLU A 52 9.02 4.01 -17.93
C GLU A 52 9.01 3.30 -16.58
N LYS A 53 9.69 2.14 -16.49
CA LYS A 53 9.62 1.29 -15.30
C LYS A 53 10.96 0.68 -14.94
N SER A 54 11.14 0.44 -13.65
CA SER A 54 12.31 -0.26 -13.09
C SER A 54 11.93 -1.09 -11.88
N VAL A 55 12.71 -2.13 -11.57
CA VAL A 55 12.62 -2.92 -10.35
C VAL A 55 13.93 -2.77 -9.58
N ILE A 56 13.84 -2.36 -8.33
CA ILE A 56 14.95 -2.31 -7.38
C ILE A 56 14.78 -3.53 -6.47
N MET A 57 15.80 -4.40 -6.48
CA MET A 57 15.80 -5.60 -5.66
C MET A 57 16.26 -5.28 -4.24
N GLY A 58 15.55 -5.82 -3.25
CA GLY A 58 15.87 -5.74 -1.84
C GLY A 58 14.73 -5.17 -0.98
N ASP A 59 15.03 -4.97 0.30
CA ASP A 59 14.11 -4.35 1.23
C ASP A 59 13.74 -2.93 0.79
N ALA A 60 12.44 -2.67 0.67
CA ALA A 60 11.92 -1.41 0.16
C ALA A 60 12.23 -0.22 1.07
N ARG A 61 12.08 -0.40 2.40
CA ARG A 61 12.34 0.65 3.37
C ARG A 61 13.81 1.06 3.36
N LEU A 62 14.72 0.08 3.34
CA LEU A 62 16.16 0.34 3.25
C LEU A 62 16.55 0.96 1.91
N SER A 63 15.90 0.56 0.82
CA SER A 63 16.14 1.11 -0.51
C SER A 63 15.68 2.55 -0.61
N LEU A 64 14.53 2.89 -0.04
CA LEU A 64 14.04 4.25 0.06
C LEU A 64 15.01 5.12 0.88
N GLN A 65 15.42 4.69 2.06
CA GLN A 65 16.35 5.43 2.92
C GLN A 65 17.69 5.81 2.24
N ARG A 66 18.09 5.04 1.22
CA ARG A 66 19.33 5.29 0.44
C ARG A 66 19.09 6.08 -0.84
N SER A 67 17.87 6.56 -1.05
CA SER A 67 17.44 7.26 -2.27
C SER A 67 17.00 8.66 -1.95
N ASP A 68 17.22 9.59 -2.89
CA ASP A 68 16.66 10.94 -2.84
C ASP A 68 15.40 11.09 -3.68
N GLN A 69 14.85 9.96 -4.19
CA GLN A 69 13.67 10.00 -5.05
C GLN A 69 12.43 10.38 -4.24
N LYS A 70 11.60 11.25 -4.83
CA LYS A 70 10.28 11.57 -4.33
C LYS A 70 9.22 11.09 -5.30
N PHE A 71 8.05 10.75 -4.77
CA PHE A 71 6.93 10.16 -5.49
C PHE A 71 5.66 10.99 -5.31
N GLY A 72 4.91 11.16 -6.40
CA GLY A 72 3.56 11.67 -6.32
C GLY A 72 2.58 10.64 -5.76
N VAL A 73 2.87 9.33 -5.96
CA VAL A 73 2.15 8.23 -5.32
C VAL A 73 3.16 7.18 -4.87
N LEU A 74 3.07 6.76 -3.62
CA LEU A 74 3.80 5.62 -3.08
C LEU A 74 2.79 4.57 -2.62
N VAL A 75 2.84 3.39 -3.25
CA VAL A 75 1.93 2.27 -2.99
C VAL A 75 2.66 1.21 -2.18
N LEU A 76 2.06 0.74 -1.11
CA LEU A 76 2.49 -0.43 -0.35
C LEU A 76 1.53 -1.58 -0.63
N ASP A 77 1.98 -2.56 -1.41
CA ASP A 77 1.24 -3.75 -1.84
C ASP A 77 2.06 -5.03 -1.51
N ALA A 78 2.62 -5.08 -0.32
CA ALA A 78 3.47 -6.18 0.16
C ALA A 78 2.83 -6.98 1.30
N PHE A 79 1.52 -6.83 1.51
CA PHE A 79 0.79 -7.47 2.62
C PHE A 79 0.01 -8.67 2.11
N SER A 80 0.65 -9.85 2.09
CA SER A 80 -0.04 -11.10 1.78
C SER A 80 -0.94 -11.56 2.94
N SER A 81 -1.86 -12.50 2.67
CA SER A 81 -2.75 -13.07 3.68
C SER A 81 -2.00 -13.69 4.87
N ASP A 82 -0.81 -14.22 4.64
CA ASP A 82 -0.09 -15.07 5.61
C ASP A 82 1.11 -14.38 6.26
N ALA A 83 1.56 -13.24 5.72
CA ALA A 83 2.70 -12.51 6.26
C ALA A 83 2.50 -10.99 6.15
N VAL A 84 2.51 -10.33 7.29
CA VAL A 84 2.54 -8.88 7.37
C VAL A 84 3.94 -8.45 7.77
N PRO A 85 4.72 -7.82 6.89
CA PRO A 85 6.03 -7.29 7.24
C PRO A 85 5.85 -6.09 8.17
N VAL A 86 5.82 -6.35 9.47
CA VAL A 86 5.52 -5.35 10.53
C VAL A 86 6.42 -4.13 10.43
N HIS A 87 7.70 -4.31 10.05
CA HIS A 87 8.67 -3.22 9.89
C HIS A 87 8.28 -2.19 8.81
N LEU A 88 7.30 -2.51 7.95
CA LEU A 88 6.70 -1.57 6.99
C LEU A 88 5.51 -0.78 7.57
N LEU A 89 5.05 -1.13 8.78
CA LEU A 89 3.90 -0.53 9.46
C LEU A 89 4.30 0.05 10.82
N THR A 90 5.42 0.76 10.86
CA THR A 90 5.94 1.41 12.06
C THR A 90 6.02 2.92 11.86
N ARG A 91 6.10 3.67 12.96
CA ARG A 91 6.33 5.12 12.97
C ARG A 91 7.56 5.49 12.13
N GLU A 92 8.63 4.73 12.28
CA GLU A 92 9.90 4.96 11.59
C GLU A 92 9.74 4.72 10.08
N ALA A 93 8.97 3.70 9.68
CA ALA A 93 8.65 3.45 8.28
C ALA A 93 7.79 4.58 7.70
N MET A 94 6.79 5.05 8.44
CA MET A 94 5.95 6.19 8.01
C MET A 94 6.78 7.45 7.76
N ASN A 95 7.75 7.76 8.62
CA ASN A 95 8.67 8.89 8.41
C ASN A 95 9.43 8.73 7.09
N VAL A 96 9.99 7.55 6.81
CA VAL A 96 10.68 7.27 5.54
C VAL A 96 9.74 7.50 4.36
N TYR A 97 8.50 7.01 4.40
CA TYR A 97 7.56 7.18 3.30
C TYR A 97 7.19 8.64 3.06
N PHE A 98 6.90 9.41 4.12
CA PHE A 98 6.54 10.81 3.99
C PHE A 98 7.72 11.70 3.57
N ASP A 99 8.96 11.31 3.91
CA ASP A 99 10.17 11.97 3.41
C ASP A 99 10.35 11.74 1.89
N HIS A 100 9.81 10.64 1.36
CA HIS A 100 9.87 10.28 -0.07
C HIS A 100 8.58 10.62 -0.84
N LEU A 101 7.63 11.34 -0.24
CA LEU A 101 6.47 11.87 -0.93
C LEU A 101 6.66 13.33 -1.32
N ASP A 102 6.16 13.68 -2.51
CA ASP A 102 5.93 15.07 -2.90
C ASP A 102 4.97 15.74 -1.90
N ASP A 103 4.88 17.06 -1.91
CA ASP A 103 4.02 17.78 -0.95
C ASP A 103 2.53 17.50 -1.14
N ASP A 104 2.11 17.21 -2.38
CA ASP A 104 0.78 16.75 -2.76
C ASP A 104 0.73 15.23 -2.99
N GLY A 105 1.74 14.50 -2.54
CA GLY A 105 1.87 13.06 -2.73
C GLY A 105 0.90 12.26 -1.88
N ILE A 106 0.56 11.07 -2.36
CA ILE A 106 -0.36 10.12 -1.74
C ILE A 106 0.37 8.84 -1.37
N LEU A 107 0.23 8.42 -0.11
CA LEU A 107 0.66 7.14 0.38
C LEU A 107 -0.55 6.20 0.39
N ALA A 108 -0.48 5.07 -0.32
CA ALA A 108 -1.57 4.12 -0.45
C ALA A 108 -1.14 2.73 0.03
N PHE A 109 -1.94 2.10 0.88
CA PHE A 109 -1.72 0.76 1.39
C PHE A 109 -2.81 -0.17 0.90
N ASN A 110 -2.43 -1.25 0.23
CA ASN A 110 -3.31 -2.40 0.06
C ASN A 110 -3.27 -3.25 1.34
N ILE A 111 -4.34 -3.20 2.10
CA ILE A 111 -4.45 -3.92 3.38
C ILE A 111 -5.44 -5.08 3.29
N SER A 112 -5.59 -5.67 2.13
CA SER A 112 -6.46 -6.83 1.88
C SER A 112 -5.94 -8.05 2.64
N ASN A 113 -6.01 -7.98 3.97
CA ASN A 113 -5.56 -9.02 4.89
C ASN A 113 -6.75 -9.67 5.61
N ARG A 114 -6.75 -11.01 5.66
CA ARG A 114 -7.87 -11.79 6.24
C ARG A 114 -7.90 -11.70 7.77
N TYR A 115 -6.74 -11.69 8.41
CA TYR A 115 -6.61 -11.93 9.85
C TYR A 115 -6.38 -10.67 10.68
N LEU A 116 -5.84 -9.61 10.10
CA LEU A 116 -5.43 -8.41 10.82
C LEU A 116 -6.21 -7.17 10.39
N ASP A 117 -6.63 -6.38 11.36
CA ASP A 117 -7.19 -5.04 11.15
C ASP A 117 -6.06 -4.01 11.00
N LEU A 118 -5.50 -3.96 9.81
CA LEU A 118 -4.42 -3.02 9.49
C LEU A 118 -4.93 -1.59 9.28
N GLN A 119 -6.25 -1.40 9.03
CA GLN A 119 -6.84 -0.07 8.94
C GLN A 119 -6.65 0.71 10.24
N THR A 120 -6.96 0.07 11.35
CA THR A 120 -6.83 0.68 12.69
C THR A 120 -5.36 0.97 13.02
N VAL A 121 -4.43 0.08 12.63
CA VAL A 121 -2.98 0.29 12.80
C VAL A 121 -2.51 1.53 12.04
N LEU A 122 -2.92 1.68 10.78
CA LEU A 122 -2.56 2.84 9.95
C LEU A 122 -3.20 4.14 10.46
N ALA A 123 -4.43 4.08 10.98
CA ALA A 123 -5.07 5.23 11.60
C ALA A 123 -4.35 5.66 12.89
N ASP A 124 -3.88 4.73 13.72
CA ASP A 124 -3.08 5.03 14.90
C ASP A 124 -1.73 5.66 14.53
N LEU A 125 -1.08 5.15 13.47
CA LEU A 125 0.15 5.74 12.93
C LEU A 125 -0.08 7.15 12.37
N ALA A 126 -1.19 7.38 11.66
CA ALA A 126 -1.56 8.69 11.14
C ALA A 126 -1.79 9.71 12.27
N ARG A 127 -2.46 9.30 13.36
CA ARG A 127 -2.64 10.13 14.56
C ARG A 127 -1.29 10.46 15.21
N ASP A 128 -0.43 9.47 15.38
CA ASP A 128 0.90 9.63 15.99
C ASP A 128 1.79 10.58 15.18
N ALA A 129 1.67 10.54 13.86
CA ALA A 129 2.37 11.45 12.95
C ALA A 129 1.77 12.88 12.87
N GLY A 130 1.00 13.29 13.87
CA GLY A 130 0.43 14.65 13.97
C GLY A 130 -0.99 14.77 13.42
N GLY A 131 -1.74 13.67 13.27
CA GLY A 131 -3.13 13.68 12.80
C GLY A 131 -3.23 13.82 11.28
N LEU A 132 -2.44 13.05 10.56
CA LEU A 132 -2.49 13.02 9.09
C LEU A 132 -3.85 12.53 8.60
N PRO A 133 -4.38 13.09 7.48
CA PRO A 133 -5.58 12.59 6.83
C PRO A 133 -5.41 11.12 6.46
N CYS A 134 -6.30 10.26 6.97
CA CYS A 134 -6.30 8.82 6.77
C CYS A 134 -7.70 8.36 6.41
N TYR A 135 -7.86 7.75 5.23
CA TYR A 135 -9.14 7.29 4.71
C TYR A 135 -9.02 5.86 4.22
N ALA A 136 -10.07 5.09 4.46
CA ALA A 136 -10.17 3.70 4.02
C ALA A 136 -11.34 3.50 3.05
N GLN A 137 -11.15 2.59 2.09
CA GLN A 137 -12.19 2.07 1.24
C GLN A 137 -12.08 0.56 1.18
N GLU A 138 -13.17 -0.12 1.47
CA GLU A 138 -13.30 -1.56 1.33
C GLU A 138 -14.32 -1.90 0.25
N ASP A 139 -13.96 -2.80 -0.64
CA ASP A 139 -14.78 -3.28 -1.75
C ASP A 139 -14.95 -4.80 -1.60
N ARG A 140 -15.93 -5.21 -0.80
CA ARG A 140 -16.26 -6.63 -0.54
C ARG A 140 -17.41 -7.12 -1.41
N ASP A 141 -18.41 -6.26 -1.65
CA ASP A 141 -19.64 -6.62 -2.32
C ASP A 141 -19.51 -6.46 -3.83
N LEU A 142 -18.77 -7.38 -4.45
CA LEU A 142 -18.59 -7.41 -5.88
C LEU A 142 -19.82 -7.96 -6.59
N THR A 143 -20.25 -7.30 -7.66
CA THR A 143 -21.28 -7.83 -8.56
C THR A 143 -20.76 -9.07 -9.31
N ASP A 144 -21.67 -9.91 -9.80
CA ASP A 144 -21.27 -11.09 -10.58
C ASP A 144 -20.48 -10.72 -11.84
N LEU A 145 -20.79 -9.58 -12.46
CA LEU A 145 -20.04 -9.05 -13.59
C LEU A 145 -18.59 -8.71 -13.21
N GLN A 146 -18.39 -8.07 -12.06
CA GLN A 146 -17.06 -7.74 -11.55
C GLN A 146 -16.26 -9.00 -11.22
N LYS A 147 -16.88 -10.00 -10.59
CA LYS A 147 -16.26 -11.31 -10.30
C LYS A 147 -15.89 -12.04 -11.60
N ALA A 148 -16.79 -12.07 -12.59
CA ALA A 148 -16.54 -12.65 -13.90
C ALA A 148 -15.42 -11.94 -14.67
N ALA A 149 -15.24 -10.63 -14.45
CA ALA A 149 -14.13 -9.85 -14.98
C ALA A 149 -12.80 -10.04 -14.21
N GLY A 150 -12.77 -10.95 -13.22
CA GLY A 150 -11.56 -11.25 -12.44
C GLY A 150 -11.27 -10.27 -11.29
N LYS A 151 -12.22 -9.38 -10.94
CA LYS A 151 -12.04 -8.49 -9.80
C LYS A 151 -12.11 -9.29 -8.49
N SER A 152 -11.18 -9.05 -7.59
CA SER A 152 -11.16 -9.60 -6.23
C SER A 152 -11.54 -8.52 -5.21
N PRO A 153 -12.12 -8.90 -4.05
CA PRO A 153 -12.30 -7.99 -2.95
C PRO A 153 -11.00 -7.29 -2.57
N SER A 154 -11.08 -6.03 -2.22
CA SER A 154 -9.90 -5.27 -1.84
C SER A 154 -10.19 -4.28 -0.73
N HIS A 155 -9.18 -3.99 0.07
CA HIS A 155 -9.24 -3.02 1.14
C HIS A 155 -8.01 -2.10 1.06
N TRP A 156 -8.26 -0.82 0.88
CA TRP A 156 -7.22 0.18 0.72
C TRP A 156 -7.31 1.25 1.80
N VAL A 157 -6.15 1.74 2.22
CA VAL A 157 -6.03 2.93 3.06
C VAL A 157 -5.15 3.94 2.34
N VAL A 158 -5.56 5.20 2.35
CA VAL A 158 -4.78 6.30 1.77
C VAL A 158 -4.49 7.36 2.83
N LEU A 159 -3.26 7.86 2.82
CA LEU A 159 -2.78 8.95 3.66
C LEU A 159 -2.10 10.01 2.81
N ALA A 160 -2.06 11.24 3.31
CA ALA A 160 -1.29 12.33 2.71
C ALA A 160 -0.85 13.32 3.79
N LYS A 161 0.06 14.24 3.44
CA LYS A 161 0.48 15.34 4.31
C LYS A 161 -0.66 16.32 4.61
N ASN A 162 -1.63 16.42 3.71
CA ASN A 162 -2.80 17.29 3.86
C ASN A 162 -4.02 16.73 3.11
N ARG A 163 -5.22 17.13 3.50
CA ARG A 163 -6.47 16.64 2.93
C ARG A 163 -6.66 17.05 1.46
N ALA A 164 -6.10 18.18 1.03
CA ALA A 164 -6.24 18.64 -0.34
C ALA A 164 -5.61 17.67 -1.35
N ALA A 165 -4.49 17.03 -0.99
CA ALA A 165 -3.85 16.00 -1.80
C ALA A 165 -4.76 14.79 -2.08
N LEU A 166 -5.65 14.45 -1.15
CA LEU A 166 -6.59 13.32 -1.28
C LEU A 166 -7.88 13.68 -2.03
N GLN A 167 -8.15 14.95 -2.34
CA GLN A 167 -9.45 15.40 -2.83
C GLN A 167 -9.95 14.60 -4.06
N LYS A 168 -9.07 14.34 -5.03
CA LYS A 168 -9.42 13.57 -6.24
C LYS A 168 -9.73 12.11 -5.94
N VAL A 169 -8.97 11.50 -5.03
CA VAL A 169 -9.17 10.11 -4.61
C VAL A 169 -10.50 9.99 -3.87
N LEU A 170 -10.75 10.88 -2.91
CA LEU A 170 -11.98 10.86 -2.11
C LEU A 170 -13.24 11.09 -2.95
N ALA A 171 -13.14 11.85 -4.05
CA ALA A 171 -14.24 12.07 -4.98
C ALA A 171 -14.54 10.87 -5.89
N SER A 172 -13.63 9.91 -6.01
CA SER A 172 -13.73 8.78 -6.95
C SER A 172 -14.30 7.49 -6.36
N GLY A 173 -14.60 7.47 -5.07
CA GLY A 173 -15.04 6.23 -4.40
C GLY A 173 -15.72 6.46 -3.06
N ASN A 174 -16.02 5.36 -2.38
CA ASN A 174 -16.69 5.33 -1.08
C ASN A 174 -15.68 5.40 0.09
N TRP A 175 -14.75 6.33 0.02
CA TRP A 175 -13.75 6.52 1.05
C TRP A 175 -14.36 7.06 2.34
N ARG A 176 -13.99 6.47 3.48
CA ARG A 176 -14.40 6.88 4.80
C ARG A 176 -13.18 7.18 5.66
N GLU A 177 -13.27 8.18 6.50
CA GLU A 177 -12.21 8.47 7.47
C GLU A 177 -11.96 7.25 8.36
N ALA A 178 -10.69 6.87 8.52
CA ALA A 178 -10.28 5.75 9.34
C ALA A 178 -10.06 6.22 10.78
N PRO A 179 -10.89 5.77 11.75
CA PRO A 179 -10.77 6.23 13.12
C PRO A 179 -9.57 5.57 13.82
N ALA A 180 -8.73 6.40 14.46
CA ALA A 180 -7.69 5.91 15.34
C ALA A 180 -8.25 5.53 16.72
N ARG A 181 -7.63 4.57 17.40
CA ARG A 181 -8.00 4.17 18.76
C ARG A 181 -7.50 5.21 19.77
N PRO A 182 -8.37 5.77 20.62
CA PRO A 182 -7.95 6.72 21.64
C PRO A 182 -6.91 6.09 22.58
N GLY A 183 -5.74 6.74 22.73
CA GLY A 183 -4.70 6.32 23.65
C GLY A 183 -3.92 5.07 23.27
N ALA A 184 -4.23 4.39 22.15
CA ALA A 184 -3.46 3.24 21.70
C ALA A 184 -2.06 3.67 21.21
N PRO A 185 -1.00 2.95 21.60
CA PRO A 185 0.34 3.25 21.09
C PRO A 185 0.42 2.89 19.60
N ALA A 186 1.03 3.76 18.80
CA ALA A 186 1.40 3.44 17.43
C ALA A 186 2.52 2.39 17.40
N TRP A 187 2.52 1.56 16.37
CA TRP A 187 3.62 0.60 16.17
C TRP A 187 4.94 1.33 15.89
N SER A 188 6.03 0.80 16.43
CA SER A 188 7.40 1.27 16.21
C SER A 188 8.29 0.07 15.90
N ASP A 189 9.55 0.32 15.54
CA ASP A 189 10.51 -0.76 15.28
C ASP A 189 10.74 -1.64 16.53
N ASP A 190 10.56 -1.06 17.72
CA ASP A 190 10.72 -1.77 19.00
C ASP A 190 9.40 -2.30 19.58
N PHE A 191 8.24 -1.94 19.01
CA PHE A 191 6.94 -2.30 19.54
C PHE A 191 5.89 -2.53 18.47
N SER A 192 5.29 -3.73 18.48
CA SER A 192 4.09 -4.04 17.69
C SER A 192 3.13 -4.91 18.51
N ASN A 193 1.83 -4.65 18.40
CA ASN A 193 0.78 -5.42 19.05
C ASN A 193 -0.06 -6.17 18.02
N LEU A 194 0.47 -7.27 17.50
CA LEU A 194 -0.23 -8.12 16.52
C LEU A 194 -1.53 -8.72 17.09
N PHE A 195 -1.53 -9.13 18.37
CA PHE A 195 -2.73 -9.67 19.02
C PHE A 195 -3.86 -8.66 19.11
N GLY A 196 -3.52 -7.38 19.36
CA GLY A 196 -4.49 -6.29 19.38
C GLY A 196 -5.01 -5.88 18.00
N ALA A 197 -4.37 -6.36 16.94
CA ALA A 197 -4.79 -6.14 15.56
C ALA A 197 -5.53 -7.37 14.96
N LEU A 198 -5.71 -8.47 15.69
CA LEU A 198 -6.45 -9.64 15.20
C LEU A 198 -7.94 -9.32 15.03
N LYS A 199 -8.52 -9.75 13.92
CA LYS A 199 -9.97 -9.72 13.64
C LYS A 199 -10.66 -10.91 14.32
N TRP A 200 -10.85 -10.84 15.63
CA TRP A 200 -11.40 -11.94 16.43
C TRP A 200 -12.77 -12.46 15.96
N LYS A 201 -13.55 -11.63 15.24
CA LYS A 201 -14.88 -12.02 14.75
C LYS A 201 -14.85 -13.02 13.61
N ASP A 202 -13.77 -13.08 12.85
CA ASP A 202 -13.65 -13.93 11.66
C ASP A 202 -13.15 -15.36 12.00
N PHE A 203 -12.83 -15.65 13.27
CA PHE A 203 -12.38 -16.97 13.72
C PHE A 203 -13.53 -17.92 14.17
N GLY A 204 -14.79 -17.49 14.12
CA GLY A 204 -15.95 -18.24 14.62
C GLY A 204 -16.99 -18.66 13.59
N GLU A 205 -16.81 -18.35 12.31
CA GLU A 205 -17.74 -18.70 11.23
C GLU A 205 -17.02 -19.56 10.18
N GLU A 206 -16.93 -20.87 10.44
CA GLU A 206 -16.77 -21.94 9.45
C GLU A 206 -18.02 -22.83 9.44
#